data_d6741c32c29b85b1b6e368ff24f17e4b
#
_entry.id   d6741c32c29b85b1b6e368ff24f17e4b
#
_cell.length_a   1.000
_cell.length_b   1.000
_cell.length_c   1.000
_cell.angle_alpha   90.00
_cell.angle_beta   90.00
_cell.angle_gamma   90.00
#
_symmetry.space_group_name_H-M   'P 1'
#
loop_
_entity.id
_entity.type
_entity.pdbx_description
1 polymer ?
#
loop_
_entity_poly.entity_id
_entity_poly.type
_entity_poly.pdbx_seq_one_letter_code
_entity_poly.pdbx_strand_id
1 'polypeptide(L)'
;MNLPDCPIALEKGAVLLDTKTDTYFLQLKLANIGATPITSTKVYVEGFDSEGNPAYSGQTPGIAADYNDFAPVGEAFGTKQLLPVPNNNSTSFRVYIEQVTTNSGHVLTFSREQYIIGNTERDITQERENALTAECEMQEKRSNEYRIMWGAKWYHLIFVIWILAYFIWAL
;
A
#
# COMPACT_ATOMS: atom_id res chain seq x y z
N MET A 1 -3.41 -7.11 -20.92
CA MET A 1 -3.47 -8.55 -21.29
C MET A 1 -4.35 -9.24 -20.26
N ASN A 2 -5.35 -9.96 -20.67
CA ASN A 2 -6.29 -10.62 -19.75
C ASN A 2 -6.00 -12.11 -19.76
N LEU A 3 -5.88 -12.71 -18.58
CA LEU A 3 -5.76 -14.15 -18.43
C LEU A 3 -7.14 -14.79 -18.61
N PRO A 4 -7.26 -15.93 -19.31
CA PRO A 4 -8.51 -16.67 -19.40
C PRO A 4 -9.02 -16.98 -17.97
N ASP A 5 -10.29 -16.72 -17.72
CA ASP A 5 -10.96 -16.99 -16.44
C ASP A 5 -10.45 -16.23 -15.19
N CYS A 6 -9.43 -15.37 -15.31
CA CYS A 6 -8.96 -14.55 -14.21
C CYS A 6 -9.81 -13.27 -14.12
N PRO A 7 -10.43 -12.95 -12.96
CA PRO A 7 -11.22 -11.74 -12.78
C PRO A 7 -10.38 -10.47 -12.65
N ILE A 8 -9.06 -10.57 -12.79
CA ILE A 8 -8.12 -9.46 -12.67
C ILE A 8 -7.38 -9.24 -13.98
N ALA A 9 -7.34 -7.99 -14.41
CA ALA A 9 -6.46 -7.52 -15.47
C ALA A 9 -5.33 -6.68 -14.88
N LEU A 10 -4.12 -6.84 -15.41
CA LEU A 10 -3.03 -5.90 -15.16
C LEU A 10 -3.13 -4.77 -16.19
N GLU A 11 -3.51 -3.56 -15.72
CA GLU A 11 -3.62 -2.38 -16.58
C GLU A 11 -2.27 -1.72 -16.82
N LYS A 12 -1.46 -1.61 -15.76
CA LYS A 12 -0.16 -0.94 -15.81
C LYS A 12 0.77 -1.47 -14.71
N GLY A 13 2.06 -1.52 -15.03
CA GLY A 13 3.14 -1.65 -14.07
C GLY A 13 4.16 -0.56 -14.29
N ALA A 14 4.79 -0.10 -13.22
CA ALA A 14 5.87 0.87 -13.27
C ALA A 14 6.94 0.52 -12.24
N VAL A 15 8.20 0.66 -12.63
CA VAL A 15 9.33 0.62 -11.70
C VAL A 15 9.63 2.03 -11.26
N LEU A 16 9.70 2.24 -9.97
CA LEU A 16 9.90 3.53 -9.33
C LEU A 16 11.23 3.49 -8.61
N LEU A 17 12.06 4.51 -8.80
CA LEU A 17 13.34 4.67 -8.11
C LEU A 17 13.23 5.75 -7.04
N ASP A 18 13.60 5.42 -5.82
CA ASP A 18 13.89 6.38 -4.77
C ASP A 18 15.39 6.65 -4.76
N THR A 19 15.81 7.76 -5.37
CA THR A 19 17.24 8.10 -5.55
C THR A 19 17.95 8.43 -4.23
N LYS A 20 17.20 8.76 -3.17
CA LYS A 20 17.77 9.04 -1.85
C LYS A 20 18.19 7.77 -1.13
N THR A 21 17.44 6.71 -1.26
CA THR A 21 17.69 5.42 -0.63
C THR A 21 18.26 4.39 -1.58
N ASP A 22 18.40 4.74 -2.87
CA ASP A 22 18.77 3.82 -3.97
C ASP A 22 17.91 2.54 -3.97
N THR A 23 16.60 2.73 -3.70
CA THR A 23 15.66 1.62 -3.59
C THR A 23 14.67 1.63 -4.74
N TYR A 24 14.52 0.49 -5.37
CA TYR A 24 13.54 0.28 -6.44
C TYR A 24 12.26 -0.30 -5.87
N PHE A 25 11.15 0.19 -6.41
CA PHE A 25 9.81 -0.28 -6.09
C PHE A 25 9.04 -0.61 -7.35
N LEU A 26 8.26 -1.66 -7.31
CA LEU A 26 7.28 -1.98 -8.34
C LEU A 26 5.90 -1.51 -7.88
N GLN A 27 5.24 -0.70 -8.70
CA GLN A 27 3.85 -0.29 -8.53
C GLN A 27 3.00 -1.00 -9.57
N LEU A 28 1.93 -1.65 -9.14
CA LEU A 28 0.98 -2.32 -10.02
C LEU A 28 -0.37 -1.59 -9.99
N LYS A 29 -0.98 -1.43 -11.16
CA LYS A 29 -2.36 -1.04 -11.32
C LYS A 29 -3.14 -2.22 -11.85
N LEU A 30 -3.93 -2.81 -10.97
CA LEU A 30 -4.79 -3.95 -11.24
C LEU A 30 -6.23 -3.46 -11.45
N ALA A 31 -7.04 -4.16 -12.23
CA ALA A 31 -8.46 -3.87 -12.40
C ALA A 31 -9.29 -5.12 -12.19
N ASN A 32 -10.41 -4.97 -11.49
CA ASN A 32 -11.41 -6.03 -11.38
C ASN A 32 -12.28 -6.06 -12.64
N ILE A 33 -12.02 -7.05 -13.49
CA ILE A 33 -12.79 -7.31 -14.72
C ILE A 33 -13.80 -8.45 -14.56
N GLY A 34 -13.93 -9.00 -13.34
CA GLY A 34 -14.88 -10.05 -13.01
C GLY A 34 -16.30 -9.54 -12.81
N ALA A 35 -17.19 -10.45 -12.46
CA ALA A 35 -18.62 -10.17 -12.24
C ALA A 35 -18.94 -9.84 -10.76
N THR A 36 -17.98 -10.00 -9.85
CA THR A 36 -18.15 -9.82 -8.40
C THR A 36 -17.07 -8.94 -7.81
N PRO A 37 -17.37 -8.15 -6.76
CA PRO A 37 -16.34 -7.37 -6.06
C PRO A 37 -15.27 -8.28 -5.44
N ILE A 38 -14.04 -7.79 -5.43
CA ILE A 38 -12.86 -8.48 -4.88
C ILE A 38 -12.49 -7.83 -3.54
N THR A 39 -12.08 -8.64 -2.57
CA THR A 39 -11.65 -8.18 -1.25
C THR A 39 -10.16 -8.41 -0.99
N SER A 40 -9.54 -9.36 -1.69
CA SER A 40 -8.11 -9.63 -1.57
C SER A 40 -7.57 -10.29 -2.83
N THR A 41 -6.32 -9.96 -3.16
CA THR A 41 -5.59 -10.55 -4.29
C THR A 41 -4.17 -10.87 -3.86
N LYS A 42 -3.75 -12.13 -4.03
CA LYS A 42 -2.35 -12.53 -3.88
C LYS A 42 -1.65 -12.48 -5.22
N VAL A 43 -0.53 -11.78 -5.22
CA VAL A 43 0.30 -11.58 -6.41
C VAL A 43 1.72 -12.06 -6.10
N TYR A 44 2.32 -12.75 -7.05
CA TYR A 44 3.72 -13.11 -7.00
C TYR A 44 4.46 -12.43 -8.14
N VAL A 45 5.62 -11.83 -7.85
CA VAL A 45 6.40 -11.06 -8.83
C VAL A 45 7.80 -11.61 -8.92
N GLU A 46 8.25 -11.90 -10.13
CA GLU A 46 9.63 -12.28 -10.45
C GLU A 46 10.30 -11.18 -11.27
N GLY A 47 11.55 -10.84 -10.94
CA GLY A 47 12.35 -9.89 -11.71
C GLY A 47 13.37 -10.61 -12.59
N PHE A 48 13.65 -10.05 -13.76
CA PHE A 48 14.60 -10.56 -14.74
C PHE A 48 15.55 -9.45 -15.18
N ASP A 49 16.81 -9.78 -15.41
CA ASP A 49 17.82 -8.88 -15.96
C ASP A 49 17.63 -8.67 -17.48
N SER A 50 18.52 -7.89 -18.10
CA SER A 50 18.48 -7.58 -19.53
C SER A 50 18.71 -8.80 -20.42
N GLU A 51 19.27 -9.89 -19.87
CA GLU A 51 19.52 -11.14 -20.57
C GLU A 51 18.37 -12.15 -20.39
N GLY A 52 17.40 -11.80 -19.54
CA GLY A 52 16.25 -12.66 -19.23
C GLY A 52 16.53 -13.70 -18.14
N ASN A 53 17.65 -13.58 -17.41
CA ASN A 53 17.94 -14.43 -16.27
C ASN A 53 17.20 -13.89 -15.04
N PRO A 54 16.78 -14.76 -14.07
CA PRO A 54 16.22 -14.29 -12.81
C PRO A 54 17.18 -13.33 -12.09
N ALA A 55 16.71 -12.13 -11.80
CA ALA A 55 17.52 -11.08 -11.19
C ALA A 55 17.76 -11.29 -9.68
N TYR A 56 17.13 -12.28 -9.08
CA TYR A 56 17.26 -12.59 -7.67
C TYR A 56 18.42 -13.57 -7.44
N SER A 57 19.41 -13.09 -6.72
CA SER A 57 20.46 -13.94 -6.17
C SER A 57 20.05 -14.39 -4.76
N GLY A 58 19.27 -15.45 -4.63
CA GLY A 58 18.85 -15.91 -3.31
C GLY A 58 17.89 -17.10 -3.35
N GLN A 59 17.46 -17.54 -2.16
CA GLN A 59 16.59 -18.71 -1.99
C GLN A 59 15.13 -18.49 -2.46
N THR A 60 14.71 -17.25 -2.68
CA THR A 60 13.37 -16.92 -3.17
C THR A 60 13.48 -16.14 -4.48
N PRO A 61 13.03 -16.69 -5.61
CA PRO A 61 13.13 -16.06 -6.92
C PRO A 61 12.18 -14.88 -7.14
N GLY A 62 11.34 -14.51 -6.18
CA GLY A 62 10.38 -13.45 -6.32
C GLY A 62 9.80 -12.94 -5.01
N ILE A 63 8.87 -11.99 -5.12
CA ILE A 63 8.17 -11.34 -4.02
C ILE A 63 6.69 -11.71 -4.06
N ALA A 64 6.17 -12.24 -2.95
CA ALA A 64 4.73 -12.37 -2.76
C ALA A 64 4.17 -11.10 -2.13
N ALA A 65 3.02 -10.66 -2.61
CA ALA A 65 2.31 -9.49 -2.08
C ALA A 65 0.82 -9.76 -1.98
N ASP A 66 0.23 -9.30 -0.88
CA ASP A 66 -1.21 -9.37 -0.64
C ASP A 66 -1.80 -7.97 -0.80
N TYR A 67 -2.69 -7.79 -1.79
CA TYR A 67 -3.50 -6.59 -1.96
C TYR A 67 -4.84 -6.82 -1.25
N ASN A 68 -5.08 -6.07 -0.18
CA ASN A 68 -6.31 -6.16 0.63
C ASN A 68 -7.26 -4.97 0.33
N ASP A 69 -7.17 -4.43 -0.88
CA ASP A 69 -8.04 -3.37 -1.35
C ASP A 69 -9.40 -3.95 -1.78
N PHE A 70 -10.48 -3.32 -1.32
CA PHE A 70 -11.81 -3.61 -1.85
C PHE A 70 -11.91 -3.04 -3.27
N ALA A 71 -12.12 -3.91 -4.24
CA ALA A 71 -12.20 -3.56 -5.65
C ALA A 71 -13.59 -3.90 -6.22
N PRO A 72 -14.49 -2.90 -6.38
CA PRO A 72 -15.74 -3.06 -7.12
C PRO A 72 -15.51 -3.54 -8.54
N VAL A 73 -16.57 -4.06 -9.16
CA VAL A 73 -16.54 -4.48 -10.56
C VAL A 73 -16.22 -3.30 -11.46
N GLY A 74 -15.24 -3.46 -12.35
CA GLY A 74 -14.79 -2.44 -13.30
C GLY A 74 -13.83 -1.39 -12.70
N GLU A 75 -13.49 -1.45 -11.41
CA GLU A 75 -12.61 -0.50 -10.78
C GLU A 75 -11.16 -1.00 -10.70
N ALA A 76 -10.23 -0.03 -10.74
CA ALA A 76 -8.81 -0.28 -10.58
C ALA A 76 -8.39 -0.14 -9.11
N PHE A 77 -7.38 -0.93 -8.71
CA PHE A 77 -6.83 -0.97 -7.36
C PHE A 77 -5.32 -1.24 -7.36
N GLY A 78 -4.70 -1.29 -6.20
CA GLY A 78 -3.30 -1.70 -6.01
C GLY A 78 -2.26 -0.57 -6.18
N THR A 79 -2.63 0.61 -6.71
CA THR A 79 -1.68 1.70 -6.97
C THR A 79 -1.08 2.34 -5.72
N LYS A 80 -1.67 2.13 -4.55
CA LYS A 80 -1.18 2.65 -3.27
C LYS A 80 -0.07 1.80 -2.66
N GLN A 81 0.05 0.55 -3.09
CA GLN A 81 1.05 -0.37 -2.57
C GLN A 81 2.29 -0.37 -3.44
N LEU A 82 3.43 -0.11 -2.83
CA LEU A 82 4.75 -0.19 -3.45
C LEU A 82 5.44 -1.48 -2.99
N LEU A 83 5.82 -2.32 -3.94
CA LEU A 83 6.53 -3.57 -3.67
C LEU A 83 8.03 -3.31 -3.77
N PRO A 84 8.82 -3.49 -2.71
CA PRO A 84 10.26 -3.32 -2.79
C PRO A 84 10.85 -4.36 -3.74
N VAL A 85 11.66 -3.93 -4.70
CA VAL A 85 12.38 -4.79 -5.62
C VAL A 85 13.75 -5.09 -5.02
N PRO A 86 14.09 -6.36 -4.73
CA PRO A 86 15.33 -6.70 -4.01
C PRO A 86 16.60 -6.45 -4.82
N ASN A 87 16.48 -6.22 -6.13
CA ASN A 87 17.63 -6.04 -7.00
C ASN A 87 17.37 -4.95 -8.03
N ASN A 88 18.28 -3.97 -8.09
CA ASN A 88 18.26 -2.86 -9.02
C ASN A 88 18.61 -3.26 -10.48
N ASN A 89 19.07 -4.49 -10.71
CA ASN A 89 19.40 -4.99 -12.05
C ASN A 89 18.19 -5.54 -12.82
N SER A 90 17.00 -5.53 -12.22
CA SER A 90 15.79 -6.02 -12.90
C SER A 90 15.33 -5.04 -13.98
N THR A 91 15.33 -5.48 -15.23
CA THR A 91 14.86 -4.70 -16.39
C THR A 91 13.44 -5.07 -16.82
N SER A 92 12.95 -6.22 -16.37
CA SER A 92 11.59 -6.68 -16.63
C SER A 92 11.04 -7.47 -15.45
N PHE A 93 9.72 -7.56 -15.38
CA PHE A 93 9.02 -8.27 -14.31
C PHE A 93 7.96 -9.19 -14.89
N ARG A 94 7.81 -10.35 -14.28
CA ARG A 94 6.67 -11.25 -14.48
C ARG A 94 5.79 -11.18 -13.26
N VAL A 95 4.51 -10.93 -13.47
CA VAL A 95 3.51 -10.81 -12.41
C VAL A 95 2.52 -11.95 -12.55
N TYR A 96 2.37 -12.71 -11.50
CA TYR A 96 1.45 -13.84 -11.41
C TYR A 96 0.34 -13.52 -10.44
N ILE A 97 -0.89 -13.74 -10.84
CA ILE A 97 -2.03 -13.72 -9.91
C ILE A 97 -2.15 -15.15 -9.35
N GLU A 98 -1.91 -15.31 -8.05
CA GLU A 98 -1.98 -16.63 -7.42
C GLU A 98 -3.36 -16.92 -6.85
N GLN A 99 -3.99 -15.91 -6.24
CA GLN A 99 -5.26 -16.08 -5.56
C GLN A 99 -6.09 -14.80 -5.59
N VAL A 100 -7.39 -14.96 -5.76
CA VAL A 100 -8.36 -13.85 -5.67
C VAL A 100 -9.47 -14.28 -4.72
N THR A 101 -9.78 -13.43 -3.74
CA THR A 101 -10.91 -13.62 -2.82
C THR A 101 -12.01 -12.62 -3.16
N THR A 102 -13.20 -13.11 -3.40
CA THR A 102 -14.37 -12.27 -3.69
C THR A 102 -15.06 -11.82 -2.40
N ASN A 103 -15.92 -10.82 -2.51
CA ASN A 103 -16.73 -10.34 -1.38
C ASN A 103 -17.69 -11.40 -0.79
N SER A 104 -18.05 -12.42 -1.56
CA SER A 104 -18.82 -13.58 -1.09
C SER A 104 -17.98 -14.63 -0.36
N GLY A 105 -16.67 -14.41 -0.22
CA GLY A 105 -15.74 -15.35 0.41
C GLY A 105 -15.27 -16.49 -0.49
N HIS A 106 -15.65 -16.50 -1.77
CA HIS A 106 -15.10 -17.47 -2.72
C HIS A 106 -13.63 -17.17 -3.00
N VAL A 107 -12.81 -18.22 -2.96
CA VAL A 107 -11.38 -18.17 -3.23
C VAL A 107 -11.12 -18.83 -4.58
N LEU A 108 -10.59 -18.07 -5.51
CA LEU A 108 -10.14 -18.53 -6.81
C LEU A 108 -8.62 -18.63 -6.79
N THR A 109 -8.08 -19.77 -7.23
CA THR A 109 -6.63 -20.00 -7.30
C THR A 109 -6.24 -20.23 -8.76
N PHE A 110 -5.19 -19.57 -9.20
CA PHE A 110 -4.71 -19.62 -10.58
C PHE A 110 -3.35 -20.32 -10.66
N SER A 111 -3.19 -21.18 -11.65
CA SER A 111 -1.89 -21.76 -11.98
C SER A 111 -1.09 -20.73 -12.77
N ARG A 112 -0.02 -20.21 -12.17
CA ARG A 112 1.04 -19.32 -12.69
C ARG A 112 0.94 -18.83 -14.15
N GLU A 113 -0.14 -18.18 -14.49
CA GLU A 113 -0.25 -17.41 -15.72
C GLU A 113 0.35 -16.02 -15.52
N GLN A 114 1.12 -15.53 -16.49
CA GLN A 114 2.01 -14.40 -16.27
C GLN A 114 1.64 -13.15 -17.06
N TYR A 115 1.81 -12.01 -16.45
CA TYR A 115 1.90 -10.71 -17.12
C TYR A 115 3.37 -10.28 -17.19
N ILE A 116 3.78 -9.72 -18.34
CA ILE A 116 5.14 -9.19 -18.52
C ILE A 116 5.06 -7.66 -18.48
N ILE A 117 5.86 -7.05 -17.63
CA ILE A 117 6.00 -5.60 -17.50
C ILE A 117 7.42 -5.25 -17.93
N GLY A 118 7.55 -4.43 -18.97
CA GLY A 118 8.82 -3.81 -19.33
C GLY A 118 9.17 -2.70 -18.35
N ASN A 119 10.46 -2.41 -18.19
CA ASN A 119 10.95 -1.38 -17.30
C ASN A 119 10.54 0.01 -17.81
N THR A 120 9.73 0.72 -17.00
CA THR A 120 9.50 2.16 -17.15
C THR A 120 9.91 2.78 -15.81
N GLU A 121 11.18 3.16 -15.73
CA GLU A 121 11.74 3.75 -14.52
C GLU A 121 11.23 5.18 -14.35
N ARG A 122 10.76 5.51 -13.14
CA ARG A 122 10.33 6.85 -12.75
C ARG A 122 10.87 7.16 -11.36
N ASP A 123 11.54 8.30 -11.22
CA ASP A 123 11.98 8.81 -9.93
C ASP A 123 10.77 9.29 -9.10
N ILE A 124 10.62 8.75 -7.91
CA ILE A 124 9.54 9.09 -6.97
C ILE A 124 10.08 9.70 -5.66
N THR A 125 11.35 10.06 -5.61
CA THR A 125 12.00 10.58 -4.39
C THR A 125 11.21 11.75 -3.81
N GLN A 126 10.86 12.73 -4.64
CA GLN A 126 10.11 13.92 -4.22
C GLN A 126 8.69 13.57 -3.76
N GLU A 127 8.02 12.64 -4.42
CA GLU A 127 6.67 12.20 -4.03
C GLU A 127 6.67 11.55 -2.65
N ARG A 128 7.69 10.72 -2.36
CA ARG A 128 7.84 10.07 -1.05
C ARG A 128 8.22 11.06 0.05
N GLU A 129 9.12 12.00 -0.22
CA GLU A 129 9.47 13.05 0.74
C GLU A 129 8.25 13.90 1.12
N ASN A 130 7.46 14.31 0.13
CA ASN A 130 6.23 15.06 0.35
C ASN A 130 5.20 14.26 1.17
N ALA A 131 5.05 12.95 0.90
CA ALA A 131 4.15 12.09 1.66
C ALA A 131 4.59 11.93 3.12
N LEU A 132 5.87 11.73 3.38
CA LEU A 132 6.44 11.64 4.74
C LEU A 132 6.26 12.94 5.50
N THR A 133 6.48 14.10 4.84
CA THR A 133 6.28 15.42 5.45
C THR A 133 4.82 15.61 5.84
N ALA A 134 3.87 15.28 4.95
CA ALA A 134 2.44 15.37 5.23
C ALA A 134 2.00 14.44 6.37
N GLU A 135 2.56 13.25 6.49
CA GLU A 135 2.30 12.34 7.62
C GLU A 135 2.81 12.91 8.93
N CYS A 136 4.03 13.47 8.94
CA CYS A 136 4.59 14.13 10.12
C CYS A 136 3.72 15.31 10.57
N GLU A 137 3.30 16.18 9.64
CA GLU A 137 2.42 17.31 9.95
C GLU A 137 1.06 16.87 10.53
N MET A 138 0.47 15.79 9.98
CA MET A 138 -0.77 15.23 10.51
C MET A 138 -0.60 14.67 11.93
N GLN A 139 0.52 14.00 12.20
CA GLN A 139 0.81 13.48 13.54
C GLN A 139 1.01 14.62 14.55
N GLU A 140 1.74 15.66 14.16
CA GLU A 140 1.95 16.84 15.01
C GLU A 140 0.62 17.56 15.31
N LYS A 141 -0.23 17.73 14.29
CA LYS A 141 -1.56 18.32 14.46
C LYS A 141 -2.42 17.50 15.42
N ARG A 142 -2.47 16.19 15.28
CA ARG A 142 -3.19 15.30 16.22
C ARG A 142 -2.63 15.43 17.64
N SER A 143 -1.31 15.41 17.81
CA SER A 143 -0.66 15.57 19.11
C SER A 143 -1.03 16.89 19.77
N ASN A 144 -1.04 17.99 19.00
CA ASN A 144 -1.43 19.30 19.48
C ASN A 144 -2.91 19.39 19.86
N GLU A 145 -3.81 18.78 19.07
CA GLU A 145 -5.23 18.68 19.39
C GLU A 145 -5.47 17.93 20.71
N TYR A 146 -4.80 16.80 20.91
CA TYR A 146 -4.85 16.05 22.17
C TYR A 146 -4.36 16.91 23.34
N ARG A 147 -3.25 17.63 23.19
CA ARG A 147 -2.69 18.48 24.23
C ARG A 147 -3.64 19.62 24.61
N ILE A 148 -4.31 20.24 23.65
CA ILE A 148 -5.31 21.28 23.87
C ILE A 148 -6.52 20.72 24.60
N MET A 149 -7.05 19.57 24.19
CA MET A 149 -8.20 18.93 24.85
C MET A 149 -7.90 18.54 26.29
N TRP A 150 -6.70 18.01 26.58
CA TRP A 150 -6.28 17.70 27.95
C TRP A 150 -6.13 18.96 28.78
N GLY A 151 -5.51 20.00 28.24
CA GLY A 151 -5.42 21.30 28.92
C GLY A 151 -6.78 21.88 29.30
N ALA A 152 -7.73 21.88 28.35
CA ALA A 152 -9.09 22.36 28.61
C ALA A 152 -9.81 21.56 29.71
N LYS A 153 -9.66 20.23 29.74
CA LYS A 153 -10.22 19.37 30.81
C LYS A 153 -9.64 19.70 32.19
N TRP A 154 -8.35 19.98 32.27
CA TRP A 154 -7.70 20.36 33.52
C TRP A 154 -8.22 21.71 34.07
N TYR A 155 -8.43 22.71 33.21
CA TYR A 155 -9.03 23.99 33.62
C TYR A 155 -10.44 23.81 34.17
N HIS A 156 -11.28 23.00 33.57
CA HIS A 156 -12.62 22.70 34.11
C HIS A 156 -12.54 22.01 35.48
N LEU A 157 -11.62 21.09 35.66
CA LEU A 157 -11.45 20.36 36.91
C LEU A 157 -10.99 21.30 38.05
N ILE A 158 -10.03 22.17 37.76
CA ILE A 158 -9.56 23.21 38.69
C ILE A 158 -10.72 24.17 39.06
N PHE A 159 -11.53 24.59 38.08
CA PHE A 159 -12.65 25.46 38.29
C PHE A 159 -13.72 24.83 39.19
N VAL A 160 -14.04 23.57 39.00
CA VAL A 160 -14.97 22.82 39.86
C VAL A 160 -14.44 22.69 41.28
N ILE A 161 -13.16 22.38 41.47
CA ILE A 161 -12.52 22.30 42.78
C ILE A 161 -12.58 23.66 43.49
N TRP A 162 -12.38 24.75 42.77
CA TRP A 162 -12.43 26.11 43.31
C TRP A 162 -13.85 26.49 43.80
N ILE A 163 -14.88 26.13 43.03
CA ILE A 163 -16.28 26.33 43.42
C ILE A 163 -16.61 25.51 44.68
N LEU A 164 -16.20 24.24 44.72
CA LEU A 164 -16.43 23.39 45.91
C LEU A 164 -15.73 23.93 47.15
N ALA A 165 -14.49 24.39 47.03
CA ALA A 165 -13.75 25.01 48.13
C ALA A 165 -14.43 26.28 48.63
N TYR A 166 -14.96 27.11 47.73
CA TYR A 166 -15.70 28.32 48.10
C TYR A 166 -16.99 28.01 48.89
N PHE A 167 -17.74 26.98 48.47
CA PHE A 167 -18.93 26.55 49.19
C PHE A 167 -18.62 25.96 50.59
N ILE A 168 -17.53 25.25 50.76
CA ILE A 168 -17.09 24.75 52.06
C ILE A 168 -16.65 25.86 53.00
N TRP A 169 -16.06 26.93 52.45
CA TRP A 169 -15.61 28.06 53.26
C TRP A 169 -16.78 29.03 53.66
N ALA A 170 -17.84 29.01 52.87
CA ALA A 170 -19.03 29.86 53.08
C ALA A 170 -20.09 29.24 54.02
N LEU A 171 -19.92 28.00 54.44
CA LEU A 171 -20.72 27.24 55.43
C LEU A 171 -20.03 27.31 56.79
#